data_d747e8683ba0ee8151b63723843b8916
#
_entry.id   d747e8683ba0ee8151b63723843b8916
#
_cell.length_a   1.000
_cell.length_b   1.000
_cell.length_c   1.000
_cell.angle_alpha   90.00
_cell.angle_beta   90.00
_cell.angle_gamma   90.00
#
_symmetry.space_group_name_H-M   'P 1'
#
loop_
_entity.id
_entity.type
_entity.pdbx_description
1 polymer ?
#
loop_
_entity_poly.entity_id
_entity_poly.type
_entity_poly.pdbx_seq_one_letter_code
_entity_poly.pdbx_strand_id
1 'polypeptide(L)' 'MRFFFVFMKIYLNGEEKEIADGLSIAQLLDELQIRSGRVVVELNRDIVSREAHGSTLLKGGDALEIVHFVGGG' A
#
# COMPACT_ATOMS: atom_id res chain seq x y z
N MET A 1 23.38 -12.27 16.49
CA MET A 1 22.10 -12.45 15.79
C MET A 1 22.12 -11.66 14.50
N ARG A 2 21.74 -12.30 13.43
CA ARG A 2 21.70 -11.65 12.13
C ARG A 2 20.26 -11.35 11.76
N PHE A 3 20.02 -10.14 11.31
CA PHE A 3 18.72 -9.74 10.79
C PHE A 3 18.80 -9.65 9.28
N PHE A 4 17.90 -10.31 8.62
CA PHE A 4 17.79 -10.24 7.18
C PHE A 4 16.52 -9.48 6.84
N PHE A 5 16.69 -8.39 6.11
CA PHE A 5 15.56 -7.65 5.59
C PHE A 5 15.40 -7.99 4.12
N VAL A 6 14.21 -8.45 3.77
CA VAL A 6 13.89 -8.73 2.39
C VAL A 6 13.01 -7.61 1.89
N PHE A 7 13.42 -7.02 0.79
CA PHE A 7 12.69 -5.93 0.17
C PHE A 7 12.09 -6.42 -1.13
N MET A 8 10.97 -5.82 -1.50
CA MET A 8 10.34 -6.10 -2.76
C MET A 8 10.02 -4.79 -3.45
N LYS A 9 9.87 -4.85 -4.76
CA LYS A 9 9.56 -3.68 -5.55
C LYS A 9 8.10 -3.71 -5.93
N ILE A 10 7.42 -2.59 -5.71
CA ILE A 10 6.05 -2.39 -6.16
C ILE A 10 6.00 -1.12 -7.00
N TYR A 11 4.87 -0.87 -7.59
CA TYR A 11 4.61 0.39 -8.30
C TYR A 11 3.56 1.14 -7.51
N LEU A 12 3.92 2.32 -7.03
CA LEU A 12 3.03 3.17 -6.26
C LEU A 12 2.70 4.40 -7.09
N ASN A 13 1.44 4.50 -7.48
CA ASN A 13 0.99 5.58 -8.37
C ASN A 13 1.92 5.72 -9.60
N GLY A 14 2.27 4.59 -10.18
CA GLY A 14 3.10 4.53 -11.38
C GLY A 14 4.60 4.63 -11.16
N GLU A 15 5.06 4.80 -9.93
CA GLU A 15 6.47 4.92 -9.64
C GLU A 15 6.98 3.70 -8.89
N GLU A 16 8.16 3.24 -9.26
CA GLU A 16 8.79 2.12 -8.55
C GLU A 16 9.11 2.53 -7.12
N LYS A 17 8.82 1.63 -6.20
CA LYS A 17 9.13 1.83 -4.81
C LYS A 17 9.53 0.51 -4.18
N GLU A 18 10.61 0.56 -3.42
CA GLU A 18 11.05 -0.61 -2.66
C GLU A 18 10.41 -0.57 -1.29
N ILE A 19 9.82 -1.67 -0.89
CA ILE A 19 9.20 -1.77 0.43
C ILE A 19 9.62 -3.08 1.07
N ALA A 20 9.45 -3.18 2.38
CA ALA A 20 9.74 -4.42 3.09
C ALA A 20 8.77 -5.51 2.65
N ASP A 21 9.28 -6.71 2.51
CA ASP A 21 8.47 -7.86 2.16
C ASP A 21 7.42 -8.12 3.24
N GLY A 22 6.23 -8.53 2.81
CA GLY A 22 5.18 -8.90 3.76
C GLY A 22 4.36 -7.76 4.32
N LEU A 23 4.54 -6.54 3.81
CA LEU A 23 3.71 -5.42 4.25
C LEU A 23 2.27 -5.58 3.77
N SER A 24 1.33 -5.24 4.65
CA SER A 24 -0.05 -5.07 4.24
C SER A 24 -0.26 -3.68 3.67
N ILE A 25 -1.37 -3.48 2.99
CA ILE A 25 -1.74 -2.14 2.52
C ILE A 25 -1.81 -1.17 3.70
N ALA A 26 -2.42 -1.60 4.81
CA ALA A 26 -2.54 -0.73 5.99
C ALA A 26 -1.17 -0.32 6.52
N GLN A 27 -0.23 -1.26 6.56
CA GLN A 27 1.11 -0.95 7.02
C GLN A 27 1.83 0.02 6.10
N LEU A 28 1.65 -0.14 4.79
CA LEU A 28 2.23 0.79 3.83
C LEU A 28 1.65 2.19 3.99
N LEU A 29 0.33 2.28 4.13
CA LEU A 29 -0.31 3.58 4.36
C LEU A 29 0.22 4.23 5.63
N ASP A 30 0.42 3.44 6.67
CA ASP A 30 0.95 3.95 7.92
C ASP A 30 2.36 4.50 7.74
N GLU A 31 3.22 3.77 7.02
CA GLU A 31 4.57 4.26 6.74
C GLU A 31 4.57 5.56 5.95
N LEU A 32 3.60 5.72 5.06
CA LEU A 32 3.46 6.93 4.25
C LEU A 32 2.73 8.05 4.99
N GLN A 33 2.31 7.78 6.22
CA GLN A 33 1.54 8.71 7.05
C GLN A 33 0.23 9.13 6.39
N ILE A 34 -0.41 8.16 5.75
CA ILE A 34 -1.69 8.36 5.07
C ILE A 34 -2.77 7.65 5.86
N ARG A 35 -3.85 8.35 6.17
CA ARG A 35 -4.98 7.74 6.86
C ARG A 35 -5.84 6.98 5.87
N SER A 36 -6.14 5.72 6.17
CA SER A 36 -6.90 4.88 5.26
C SER A 36 -8.30 5.42 4.99
N GLY A 37 -8.87 6.16 5.90
CA GLY A 37 -10.19 6.77 5.70
C GLY A 37 -10.20 7.96 4.77
N ARG A 38 -9.04 8.41 4.31
CA ARG A 38 -8.92 9.57 3.43
C ARG A 38 -8.61 9.20 2.00
N VAL A 39 -8.49 7.93 1.71
CA VAL A 39 -8.04 7.48 0.39
C VAL A 39 -8.87 6.30 -0.11
N VAL A 40 -8.87 6.15 -1.42
CA VAL A 40 -9.29 4.92 -2.08
C VAL A 40 -8.01 4.24 -2.56
N VAL A 41 -7.91 2.95 -2.33
CA VAL A 41 -6.75 2.18 -2.73
C VAL A 41 -7.18 1.16 -3.78
N GLU A 42 -6.45 1.13 -4.89
CA GLU A 42 -6.60 0.09 -5.91
C GLU A 42 -5.34 -0.76 -5.92
N LEU A 43 -5.53 -2.05 -5.92
CA LEU A 43 -4.43 -3.00 -6.05
C LEU A 43 -4.63 -3.75 -7.35
N ASN A 44 -3.69 -3.57 -8.28
CA ASN A 44 -3.75 -4.20 -9.60
C ASN A 44 -5.10 -3.93 -10.27
N ARG A 45 -5.55 -2.68 -10.19
CA ARG A 45 -6.77 -2.15 -10.79
C ARG A 45 -8.07 -2.52 -10.08
N ASP A 46 -7.97 -3.24 -8.97
CA ASP A 46 -9.17 -3.58 -8.20
C ASP A 46 -9.21 -2.76 -6.92
N ILE A 47 -10.34 -2.17 -6.64
CA ILE A 47 -10.51 -1.40 -5.41
C ILE A 47 -10.48 -2.37 -4.23
N VAL A 48 -9.68 -2.02 -3.23
CA VAL A 48 -9.61 -2.78 -1.99
C VAL A 48 -10.38 -2.00 -0.93
N SER A 49 -11.36 -2.64 -0.32
CA SER A 49 -12.14 -1.98 0.71
C SER A 49 -11.25 -1.63 1.91
N ARG A 50 -11.63 -0.58 2.61
CA ARG A 50 -10.86 -0.15 3.78
C ARG A 50 -10.72 -1.25 4.82
N GLU A 51 -11.77 -2.01 5.00
CA GLU A 51 -11.77 -3.12 5.96
C GLU A 51 -10.75 -4.20 5.61
N ALA A 52 -10.37 -4.30 4.35
CA ALA A 52 -9.41 -5.30 3.90
C ALA A 52 -7.97 -4.79 3.85
N HIS A 53 -7.73 -3.53 4.15
CA HIS A 53 -6.37 -2.98 4.06
C HIS A 53 -5.39 -3.71 4.99
N GLY A 54 -5.85 -4.09 6.16
CA GLY A 54 -4.98 -4.77 7.12
C GLY A 54 -4.70 -6.23 6.80
N SER A 55 -5.55 -6.85 6.00
CA SER A 55 -5.41 -8.26 5.67
C SER A 55 -4.90 -8.52 4.26
N THR A 56 -4.73 -7.47 3.46
CA THR A 56 -4.23 -7.61 2.09
C THR A 56 -2.74 -7.36 2.07
N LEU A 57 -1.98 -8.42 1.85
CA LEU A 57 -0.52 -8.33 1.80
C LEU A 57 -0.08 -7.98 0.39
N LEU A 58 0.91 -7.12 0.32
CA LEU A 58 1.51 -6.72 -0.95
C LEU A 58 2.55 -7.74 -1.39
N LYS A 59 2.72 -7.86 -2.68
CA LYS A 59 3.69 -8.77 -3.29
C LYS A 59 4.54 -8.00 -4.29
N GLY A 60 5.71 -8.52 -4.56
CA GLY A 60 6.58 -7.92 -5.57
C GLY A 60 5.87 -7.83 -6.90
N GLY A 61 5.99 -6.69 -7.55
CA GLY A 61 5.35 -6.43 -8.82
C GLY A 61 3.95 -5.85 -8.73
N ASP A 62 3.36 -5.79 -7.53
CA ASP A 62 2.03 -5.21 -7.38
C ASP A 62 2.01 -3.74 -7.80
N ALA A 63 0.92 -3.34 -8.41
CA ALA A 63 0.66 -1.94 -8.77
C ALA A 63 -0.42 -1.41 -7.84
N LEU A 64 -0.03 -0.46 -7.02
CA LEU A 64 -0.92 0.15 -6.04
C LEU A 64 -1.18 1.59 -6.43
N GLU A 65 -2.44 1.98 -6.44
CA GLU A 65 -2.81 3.37 -6.64
C GLU A 65 -3.56 3.87 -5.40
N ILE A 66 -3.13 5.03 -4.94
CA ILE A 66 -3.73 5.67 -3.77
C ILE A 66 -4.27 7.00 -4.23
N VAL A 67 -5.58 7.16 -4.11
CA VAL A 67 -6.26 8.39 -4.54
C VAL A 67 -6.86 9.04 -3.31
N HIS A 68 -6.46 10.27 -3.05
CA HIS A 68 -6.98 11.02 -1.91
C HIS A 68 -8.34 11.61 -2.24
N PHE A 69 -9.24 11.61 -1.27
CA PHE A 69 -10.48 12.33 -1.41
C PHE A 69 -10.22 13.83 -1.40
N VAL A 70 -10.88 14.53 -2.28
CA VAL A 70 -10.79 15.97 -2.36
C VAL A 70 -12.11 16.56 -1.88
N GLY A 71 -12.01 17.60 -1.12
CA GLY A 71 -13.19 18.25 -0.64
C GLY A 71 -13.56 17.66 0.70
N GLY A 72 -14.25 18.22 1.39
CA GLY A 72 -14.67 17.75 2.64
C GLY A 72 -16.09 17.98 2.72
N GLY A 73 -16.46 17.23 3.05
CA GLY A 73 -17.75 17.38 3.20
C GLY A 73 -18.29 17.81 4.47
#